data_053e2b34b23e727f38803584422f2d8b
#
_entry.id   053e2b34b23e727f38803584422f2d8b
#
_cell.length_a   1.000
_cell.length_b   1.000
_cell.length_c   1.000
_cell.angle_alpha   90.00
_cell.angle_beta   90.00
_cell.angle_gamma   90.00
#
_symmetry.space_group_name_H-M   'P 1'
#
loop_
_entity.id
_entity.type
_entity.pdbx_description
1 polymer ?
#
loop_
_entity_poly.entity_id
_entity_poly.type
_entity_poly.pdbx_seq_one_letter_code
_entity_poly.pdbx_strand_id
1 'polypeptide(L)'
;MQRLTSRRPSRITLRILGASLFFSHVLFAQSSVAQSAMIESPLSDQEREIINWVAEQEDEMVALLERLTNINTGTLNKAGVTEVISLLNTELLQLGFDSRSLAGDVIDMPSCPGSEYTLDVADHLLATKAGEGKRLLMIGHVDTVFPLDSPFQTFSREGDIAYGPGVSDMKGGLVVMLYALKALNHFGELEDKAISILLNSDEEVGSLSSRKYVEQQAALHDYGLVYESSGNNRLTRARKGLGQARFVVNGRASHAGGAHQQGRSAIKELAYKIVQIENMTDYESGVTVNVGVINGGEARNTVAPCAEALVDLRYPEPQQGLDAVKRWEEIFGSVYSYPVDSGELSTNSWTSLHRPPKIPTEQSDLLLNKTIAIGKLLGQELTVTDSGGGTDGSLTQAVGLPTLDSLGSDGTGAHSKREQGRISSLVERAQLSVVLIGRLAKQP
;
A
#
# COMPACT_ATOMS: atom_id res chain seq x y z
N MET A 1 70.02 -10.67 -32.37
CA MET A 1 69.93 -11.55 -33.54
C MET A 1 69.06 -12.75 -33.19
N GLN A 2 67.85 -12.80 -33.68
CA GLN A 2 67.16 -13.98 -34.20
C GLN A 2 65.75 -13.56 -34.63
N ARG A 3 65.42 -13.95 -35.82
CA ARG A 3 64.22 -13.51 -36.57
C ARG A 3 62.96 -14.20 -36.08
N LEU A 4 61.90 -13.43 -35.92
CA LEU A 4 60.51 -13.92 -35.74
C LEU A 4 59.83 -14.07 -37.10
N THR A 5 59.43 -15.27 -37.43
CA THR A 5 58.63 -15.61 -38.62
C THR A 5 57.12 -15.48 -38.32
N SER A 6 56.40 -14.71 -39.14
CA SER A 6 54.97 -14.51 -39.14
C SER A 6 54.26 -15.76 -39.65
N ARG A 7 53.21 -16.21 -38.87
CA ARG A 7 52.17 -17.10 -39.38
C ARG A 7 50.84 -16.37 -39.40
N ARG A 8 50.22 -16.26 -40.57
CA ARG A 8 48.83 -15.78 -40.76
C ARG A 8 47.84 -16.85 -40.28
N PRO A 9 46.73 -16.50 -39.63
CA PRO A 9 45.62 -17.43 -39.41
C PRO A 9 44.66 -17.42 -40.60
N SER A 10 44.19 -18.60 -40.92
CA SER A 10 43.24 -18.95 -41.98
C SER A 10 41.85 -18.40 -41.69
N ARG A 11 41.15 -17.94 -42.74
CA ARG A 11 39.75 -17.54 -42.74
C ARG A 11 38.88 -18.79 -42.54
N ILE A 12 38.10 -18.85 -41.46
CA ILE A 12 36.98 -19.76 -41.30
C ILE A 12 35.68 -18.96 -41.60
N THR A 13 34.99 -19.42 -42.61
CA THR A 13 33.73 -18.91 -43.10
C THR A 13 32.62 -19.28 -42.13
N LEU A 14 32.02 -18.28 -41.47
CA LEU A 14 30.80 -18.48 -40.67
C LEU A 14 29.58 -18.26 -41.57
N ARG A 15 28.94 -19.32 -41.96
CA ARG A 15 27.60 -19.29 -42.58
C ARG A 15 26.61 -19.98 -41.63
N ILE A 16 25.43 -19.37 -41.53
CA ILE A 16 24.17 -19.88 -40.97
C ILE A 16 24.03 -19.73 -39.47
N LEU A 17 23.32 -18.66 -39.08
CA LEU A 17 22.31 -18.63 -37.99
C LEU A 17 21.47 -17.32 -38.12
N GLY A 18 20.65 -17.26 -39.15
CA GLY A 18 19.78 -16.11 -39.40
C GLY A 18 18.28 -16.41 -39.44
N ALA A 19 17.86 -17.65 -39.13
CA ALA A 19 16.46 -18.03 -39.31
C ALA A 19 15.64 -18.26 -38.03
N SER A 20 16.30 -18.36 -36.86
CA SER A 20 15.60 -18.71 -35.61
C SER A 20 15.09 -17.49 -34.79
N LEU A 21 15.61 -16.29 -35.03
CA LEU A 21 15.20 -15.09 -34.30
C LEU A 21 13.93 -14.42 -34.85
N PHE A 22 13.62 -14.63 -36.14
CA PHE A 22 12.40 -14.05 -36.73
C PHE A 22 11.11 -14.80 -36.34
N PHE A 23 11.18 -16.10 -36.06
CA PHE A 23 9.99 -16.89 -35.67
C PHE A 23 9.54 -16.63 -34.23
N SER A 24 10.46 -16.37 -33.31
CA SER A 24 10.09 -16.05 -31.91
C SER A 24 9.46 -14.67 -31.77
N HIS A 25 9.89 -13.67 -32.52
CA HIS A 25 9.30 -12.33 -32.46
C HIS A 25 7.90 -12.26 -33.10
N VAL A 26 7.63 -13.05 -34.13
CA VAL A 26 6.30 -13.11 -34.75
C VAL A 26 5.27 -13.84 -33.87
N LEU A 27 5.67 -14.88 -33.16
CA LEU A 27 4.82 -15.59 -32.19
C LEU A 27 4.50 -14.74 -30.95
N PHE A 28 5.47 -13.97 -30.44
CA PHE A 28 5.24 -13.03 -29.33
C PHE A 28 4.32 -11.86 -29.73
N ALA A 29 4.49 -11.31 -30.91
CA ALA A 29 3.64 -10.23 -31.41
C ALA A 29 2.21 -10.71 -31.68
N GLN A 30 2.02 -11.92 -32.20
CA GLN A 30 0.68 -12.48 -32.44
C GLN A 30 -0.05 -12.83 -31.13
N SER A 31 0.65 -13.30 -30.09
CA SER A 31 0.05 -13.54 -28.78
C SER A 31 -0.37 -12.25 -28.08
N SER A 32 0.43 -11.19 -28.17
CA SER A 32 0.10 -9.89 -27.56
C SER A 32 -1.08 -9.18 -28.23
N VAL A 33 -1.22 -9.27 -29.55
CA VAL A 33 -2.36 -8.72 -30.30
C VAL A 33 -3.65 -9.50 -30.02
N ALA A 34 -3.60 -10.84 -29.96
CA ALA A 34 -4.74 -11.67 -29.58
C ALA A 34 -5.17 -11.44 -28.12
N GLN A 35 -4.22 -11.21 -27.23
CA GLN A 35 -4.44 -10.92 -25.81
C GLN A 35 -5.11 -9.55 -25.59
N SER A 36 -4.71 -8.53 -26.36
CA SER A 36 -5.35 -7.20 -26.35
C SER A 36 -6.79 -7.27 -26.89
N ALA A 37 -7.00 -7.98 -27.98
CA ALA A 37 -8.32 -8.11 -28.60
C ALA A 37 -9.37 -8.81 -27.72
N MET A 38 -8.97 -9.74 -26.84
CA MET A 38 -9.89 -10.46 -25.96
C MET A 38 -10.40 -9.60 -24.79
N ILE A 39 -9.60 -8.65 -24.32
CA ILE A 39 -10.00 -7.76 -23.21
C ILE A 39 -10.85 -6.59 -23.69
N GLU A 40 -10.65 -6.14 -24.93
CA GLU A 40 -11.41 -5.05 -25.55
C GLU A 40 -12.67 -5.52 -26.31
N SER A 41 -12.94 -6.83 -26.31
CA SER A 41 -14.14 -7.37 -26.97
C SER A 41 -15.41 -6.86 -26.27
N PRO A 42 -16.54 -6.73 -27.00
CA PRO A 42 -17.83 -6.44 -26.38
C PRO A 42 -18.15 -7.41 -25.24
N LEU A 43 -18.97 -6.97 -24.29
CA LEU A 43 -19.44 -7.85 -23.22
C LEU A 43 -20.17 -9.07 -23.80
N SER A 44 -19.81 -10.26 -23.33
CA SER A 44 -20.56 -11.48 -23.66
C SER A 44 -21.92 -11.48 -22.95
N ASP A 45 -22.83 -12.34 -23.39
CA ASP A 45 -24.14 -12.48 -22.73
C ASP A 45 -23.98 -12.93 -21.28
N GLN A 46 -23.06 -13.85 -21.01
CA GLN A 46 -22.74 -14.29 -19.66
C GLN A 46 -22.19 -13.15 -18.76
N GLU A 47 -21.27 -12.33 -19.30
CA GLU A 47 -20.79 -11.14 -18.54
C GLU A 47 -21.94 -10.18 -18.25
N ARG A 48 -22.91 -10.00 -19.17
CA ARG A 48 -24.10 -9.17 -18.94
C ARG A 48 -24.98 -9.74 -17.83
N GLU A 49 -25.19 -11.04 -17.80
CA GLU A 49 -25.97 -11.69 -16.72
C GLU A 49 -25.29 -11.51 -15.36
N ILE A 50 -23.95 -11.68 -15.29
CA ILE A 50 -23.19 -11.51 -14.05
C ILE A 50 -23.27 -10.06 -13.56
N ILE A 51 -23.04 -9.06 -14.42
CA ILE A 51 -23.12 -7.66 -14.03
C ILE A 51 -24.53 -7.22 -13.62
N ASN A 52 -25.57 -7.79 -14.23
CA ASN A 52 -26.97 -7.54 -13.81
C ASN A 52 -27.23 -8.13 -12.41
N TRP A 53 -26.76 -9.35 -12.14
CA TRP A 53 -26.86 -9.95 -10.81
C TRP A 53 -26.16 -9.08 -9.76
N VAL A 54 -24.96 -8.53 -10.04
CA VAL A 54 -24.28 -7.60 -9.14
C VAL A 54 -25.13 -6.37 -8.82
N ALA A 55 -25.83 -5.82 -9.83
CA ALA A 55 -26.70 -4.66 -9.62
C ALA A 55 -27.89 -4.95 -8.67
N GLU A 56 -28.35 -6.20 -8.61
CA GLU A 56 -29.41 -6.62 -7.72
C GLU A 56 -28.92 -6.81 -6.26
N GLN A 57 -27.61 -6.76 -6.00
CA GLN A 57 -27.03 -6.97 -4.68
C GLN A 57 -26.74 -5.66 -3.89
N GLU A 58 -27.14 -4.49 -4.38
CA GLU A 58 -26.77 -3.22 -3.72
C GLU A 58 -27.15 -3.19 -2.24
N ASP A 59 -28.36 -3.60 -1.89
CA ASP A 59 -28.83 -3.58 -0.50
C ASP A 59 -28.00 -4.50 0.41
N GLU A 60 -27.64 -5.68 -0.10
CA GLU A 60 -26.78 -6.64 0.61
C GLU A 60 -25.33 -6.10 0.77
N MET A 61 -24.81 -5.42 -0.26
CA MET A 61 -23.49 -4.78 -0.20
C MET A 61 -23.49 -3.66 0.83
N VAL A 62 -24.53 -2.85 0.89
CA VAL A 62 -24.69 -1.78 1.90
C VAL A 62 -24.81 -2.36 3.30
N ALA A 63 -25.61 -3.42 3.48
CA ALA A 63 -25.76 -4.07 4.79
C ALA A 63 -24.43 -4.65 5.30
N LEU A 64 -23.62 -5.23 4.40
CA LEU A 64 -22.28 -5.69 4.76
C LEU A 64 -21.37 -4.50 5.10
N LEU A 65 -21.37 -3.43 4.30
CA LEU A 65 -20.57 -2.23 4.58
C LEU A 65 -20.92 -1.63 5.94
N GLU A 66 -22.21 -1.49 6.25
CA GLU A 66 -22.71 -1.03 7.56
C GLU A 66 -22.18 -1.91 8.70
N ARG A 67 -22.29 -3.23 8.55
CA ARG A 67 -21.80 -4.19 9.54
C ARG A 67 -20.32 -4.03 9.79
N LEU A 68 -19.48 -3.95 8.72
CA LEU A 68 -18.05 -3.80 8.84
C LEU A 68 -17.67 -2.44 9.44
N THR A 69 -18.37 -1.37 9.05
CA THR A 69 -18.11 -0.01 9.51
C THR A 69 -18.40 0.16 11.00
N ASN A 70 -19.45 -0.48 11.51
CA ASN A 70 -19.84 -0.41 12.92
C ASN A 70 -18.94 -1.21 13.87
N ILE A 71 -17.97 -1.96 13.33
CA ILE A 71 -16.89 -2.58 14.11
C ILE A 71 -15.67 -1.65 14.02
N ASN A 72 -15.21 -1.12 15.15
CA ASN A 72 -13.98 -0.32 15.15
C ASN A 72 -12.78 -1.20 14.80
N THR A 73 -12.03 -0.80 13.78
CA THR A 73 -10.82 -1.47 13.32
C THR A 73 -9.61 -0.54 13.32
N GLY A 74 -9.53 0.43 14.24
CA GLY A 74 -8.28 1.18 14.43
C GLY A 74 -7.12 0.20 14.58
N THR A 75 -5.99 0.44 13.91
CA THR A 75 -4.89 -0.54 13.75
C THR A 75 -4.50 -1.24 15.05
N LEU A 76 -4.49 -0.50 16.19
CA LEU A 76 -4.16 -1.05 17.51
C LEU A 76 -5.35 -1.75 18.21
N ASN A 77 -6.55 -1.69 17.65
CA ASN A 77 -7.70 -2.46 18.14
C ASN A 77 -7.69 -3.87 17.55
N LYS A 78 -6.77 -4.70 18.01
CA LYS A 78 -6.62 -6.10 17.53
C LYS A 78 -7.92 -6.89 17.57
N ALA A 79 -8.76 -6.67 18.57
CA ALA A 79 -10.04 -7.40 18.71
C ALA A 79 -10.98 -7.09 17.54
N GLY A 80 -11.19 -5.81 17.22
CA GLY A 80 -12.07 -5.41 16.13
C GLY A 80 -11.51 -5.79 14.75
N VAL A 81 -10.20 -5.64 14.54
CA VAL A 81 -9.54 -6.09 13.31
C VAL A 81 -9.70 -7.61 13.14
N THR A 82 -9.48 -8.39 14.19
CA THR A 82 -9.66 -9.86 14.16
C THR A 82 -11.12 -10.24 13.90
N GLU A 83 -12.08 -9.50 14.45
CA GLU A 83 -13.49 -9.74 14.22
C GLU A 83 -13.86 -9.56 12.74
N VAL A 84 -13.44 -8.44 12.13
CA VAL A 84 -13.71 -8.18 10.71
C VAL A 84 -13.01 -9.20 9.81
N ILE A 85 -11.75 -9.55 10.09
CA ILE A 85 -11.03 -10.61 9.37
C ILE A 85 -11.81 -11.93 9.46
N SER A 86 -12.34 -12.30 10.63
CA SER A 86 -13.08 -13.55 10.82
C SER A 86 -14.40 -13.56 10.04
N LEU A 87 -15.10 -12.40 9.97
CA LEU A 87 -16.31 -12.26 9.16
C LEU A 87 -16.01 -12.46 7.66
N LEU A 88 -14.99 -11.78 7.14
CA LEU A 88 -14.59 -11.89 5.75
C LEU A 88 -14.06 -13.31 5.42
N ASN A 89 -13.32 -13.90 6.34
CA ASN A 89 -12.84 -15.29 6.19
C ASN A 89 -14.01 -16.28 6.08
N THR A 90 -15.06 -16.11 6.87
CA THR A 90 -16.27 -16.97 6.79
C THR A 90 -16.88 -16.92 5.40
N GLU A 91 -16.99 -15.74 4.82
CA GLU A 91 -17.50 -15.55 3.44
C GLU A 91 -16.58 -16.21 2.40
N LEU A 92 -15.26 -16.05 2.55
CA LEU A 92 -14.28 -16.64 1.61
C LEU A 92 -14.25 -18.17 1.67
N LEU A 93 -14.39 -18.76 2.86
CA LEU A 93 -14.52 -20.22 3.01
C LEU A 93 -15.75 -20.76 2.28
N GLN A 94 -16.89 -20.05 2.31
CA GLN A 94 -18.10 -20.42 1.57
C GLN A 94 -17.92 -20.36 0.05
N LEU A 95 -16.99 -19.53 -0.42
CA LEU A 95 -16.60 -19.43 -1.84
C LEU A 95 -15.54 -20.48 -2.24
N GLY A 96 -15.17 -21.38 -1.32
CA GLY A 96 -14.23 -22.47 -1.57
C GLY A 96 -12.77 -22.04 -1.56
N PHE A 97 -12.42 -20.97 -0.85
CA PHE A 97 -11.02 -20.63 -0.56
C PHE A 97 -10.51 -21.44 0.63
N ASP A 98 -9.25 -21.87 0.56
CA ASP A 98 -8.49 -22.31 1.72
C ASP A 98 -7.83 -21.09 2.37
N SER A 99 -7.90 -20.97 3.70
CA SER A 99 -7.38 -19.81 4.40
C SER A 99 -6.42 -20.17 5.51
N ARG A 100 -5.49 -19.26 5.79
CA ARG A 100 -4.58 -19.33 6.93
C ARG A 100 -4.31 -17.97 7.53
N SER A 101 -4.16 -17.92 8.85
CA SER A 101 -3.65 -16.77 9.57
C SER A 101 -2.15 -16.58 9.31
N LEU A 102 -1.72 -15.35 9.18
CA LEU A 102 -0.33 -14.93 9.10
C LEU A 102 -0.05 -14.02 10.29
N ALA A 103 0.96 -14.35 11.08
CA ALA A 103 1.23 -13.68 12.34
C ALA A 103 1.49 -12.19 12.16
N GLY A 104 0.81 -11.36 12.96
CA GLY A 104 1.15 -9.97 13.18
C GLY A 104 2.41 -9.83 14.03
N ASP A 105 3.19 -8.77 13.79
CA ASP A 105 4.42 -8.51 14.55
C ASP A 105 4.17 -7.54 15.71
N VAL A 106 5.07 -7.58 16.69
CA VAL A 106 5.19 -6.59 17.76
C VAL A 106 6.47 -5.79 17.50
N ILE A 107 6.36 -4.49 17.33
CA ILE A 107 7.47 -3.60 16.99
C ILE A 107 7.58 -2.50 18.04
N ASP A 108 8.64 -2.56 18.86
CA ASP A 108 8.96 -1.52 19.82
C ASP A 108 9.75 -0.40 19.16
N MET A 109 9.34 0.83 19.40
CA MET A 109 10.01 2.02 18.89
C MET A 109 10.65 2.82 20.00
N PRO A 110 11.82 3.47 19.75
CA PRO A 110 12.45 4.33 20.74
C PRO A 110 11.50 5.47 21.13
N SER A 111 11.44 5.80 22.40
CA SER A 111 10.53 6.81 22.95
C SER A 111 11.13 7.48 24.18
N CYS A 112 10.61 8.63 24.57
CA CYS A 112 10.85 9.20 25.86
C CYS A 112 10.08 8.43 26.96
N PRO A 113 10.56 8.44 28.22
CA PRO A 113 9.80 7.87 29.32
C PRO A 113 8.39 8.48 29.42
N GLY A 114 7.36 7.62 29.50
CA GLY A 114 5.95 8.02 29.54
C GLY A 114 5.30 8.27 28.16
N SER A 115 6.04 8.05 27.07
CA SER A 115 5.53 8.07 25.70
C SER A 115 5.90 6.80 24.94
N GLU A 116 6.04 5.70 25.66
CA GLU A 116 6.36 4.40 25.09
C GLU A 116 5.36 4.05 23.99
N TYR A 117 5.87 3.57 22.86
CA TYR A 117 5.05 3.19 21.71
C TYR A 117 5.47 1.83 21.20
N THR A 118 4.54 0.90 21.28
CA THR A 118 4.66 -0.45 20.72
C THR A 118 3.56 -0.61 19.68
N LEU A 119 3.95 -0.94 18.48
CA LEU A 119 3.03 -1.36 17.42
C LEU A 119 2.80 -2.88 17.57
N ASP A 120 1.65 -3.26 18.12
CA ASP A 120 1.22 -4.66 18.28
C ASP A 120 -0.03 -4.87 17.43
N VAL A 121 0.13 -5.42 16.22
CA VAL A 121 -0.94 -5.57 15.24
C VAL A 121 -1.59 -6.94 15.30
N ALA A 122 -2.85 -7.02 14.83
CA ALA A 122 -3.54 -8.29 14.68
C ALA A 122 -2.90 -9.15 13.56
N ASP A 123 -3.20 -10.44 13.58
CA ASP A 123 -2.83 -11.34 12.48
C ASP A 123 -3.48 -10.90 11.17
N HIS A 124 -2.83 -11.22 10.07
CA HIS A 124 -3.33 -11.03 8.71
C HIS A 124 -3.99 -12.31 8.19
N LEU A 125 -4.74 -12.24 7.11
CA LEU A 125 -5.37 -13.39 6.46
C LEU A 125 -4.82 -13.59 5.06
N LEU A 126 -4.41 -14.81 4.74
CA LEU A 126 -4.20 -15.26 3.37
C LEU A 126 -5.23 -16.32 3.03
N ALA A 127 -6.09 -16.04 2.07
CA ALA A 127 -7.03 -16.98 1.50
C ALA A 127 -6.63 -17.30 0.05
N THR A 128 -6.61 -18.59 -0.32
CA THR A 128 -6.13 -19.06 -1.62
C THR A 128 -7.13 -20.01 -2.25
N LYS A 129 -7.30 -19.89 -3.55
CA LYS A 129 -8.06 -20.82 -4.38
C LYS A 129 -7.18 -21.27 -5.53
N ALA A 130 -6.97 -22.58 -5.64
CA ALA A 130 -6.24 -23.15 -6.77
C ALA A 130 -7.09 -23.09 -8.03
N GLY A 131 -6.44 -22.89 -9.16
CA GLY A 131 -7.10 -22.81 -10.46
C GLY A 131 -6.10 -22.83 -11.60
N GLU A 132 -6.58 -22.55 -12.79
CA GLU A 132 -5.78 -22.49 -14.02
C GLU A 132 -5.60 -21.06 -14.52
N GLY A 133 -4.75 -20.85 -15.53
CA GLY A 133 -4.49 -19.55 -16.14
C GLY A 133 -3.64 -18.61 -15.28
N LYS A 134 -3.89 -17.32 -15.38
CA LYS A 134 -3.12 -16.31 -14.66
C LYS A 134 -3.50 -16.26 -13.18
N ARG A 135 -2.48 -16.18 -12.33
CA ARG A 135 -2.62 -16.09 -10.87
C ARG A 135 -2.85 -14.64 -10.48
N LEU A 136 -3.96 -14.38 -9.81
CA LEU A 136 -4.36 -13.04 -9.39
C LEU A 136 -4.15 -12.88 -7.89
N LEU A 137 -3.47 -11.82 -7.47
CA LEU A 137 -3.34 -11.41 -6.07
C LEU A 137 -4.28 -10.23 -5.81
N MET A 138 -5.29 -10.45 -4.98
CA MET A 138 -6.20 -9.40 -4.51
C MET A 138 -5.78 -8.95 -3.13
N ILE A 139 -5.66 -7.64 -2.91
CA ILE A 139 -5.18 -7.08 -1.64
C ILE A 139 -6.15 -6.04 -1.13
N GLY A 140 -6.39 -6.10 0.18
CA GLY A 140 -7.08 -5.08 0.93
C GLY A 140 -6.62 -5.05 2.38
N HIS A 141 -6.84 -3.93 3.06
CA HIS A 141 -6.59 -3.79 4.48
C HIS A 141 -7.90 -3.68 5.26
N VAL A 142 -7.83 -4.14 6.50
CA VAL A 142 -8.99 -4.19 7.40
C VAL A 142 -8.94 -3.07 8.42
N ASP A 143 -7.74 -2.61 8.75
CA ASP A 143 -7.54 -1.54 9.72
C ASP A 143 -7.98 -0.17 9.19
N THR A 144 -8.12 0.79 10.10
CA THR A 144 -8.43 2.19 9.83
C THR A 144 -7.63 3.08 10.78
N VAL A 145 -7.50 4.37 10.44
CA VAL A 145 -6.82 5.36 11.29
C VAL A 145 -7.61 5.74 12.56
N PHE A 146 -8.83 5.23 12.76
CA PHE A 146 -9.73 5.68 13.83
C PHE A 146 -9.59 4.83 15.09
N PRO A 147 -8.95 5.33 16.18
CA PRO A 147 -8.81 4.56 17.41
C PRO A 147 -10.15 4.38 18.13
N LEU A 148 -10.17 3.51 19.17
CA LEU A 148 -11.38 3.18 19.94
C LEU A 148 -12.08 4.38 20.59
N ASP A 149 -11.33 5.40 20.97
CA ASP A 149 -11.85 6.63 21.58
C ASP A 149 -12.22 7.71 20.55
N SER A 150 -12.10 7.42 19.26
CA SER A 150 -12.59 8.31 18.20
C SER A 150 -14.08 8.54 18.34
N PRO A 151 -14.58 9.78 18.23
CA PRO A 151 -16.02 10.04 18.19
C PRO A 151 -16.68 9.65 16.86
N PHE A 152 -15.90 9.26 15.84
CA PHE A 152 -16.35 8.82 14.53
C PHE A 152 -16.30 7.30 14.46
N GLN A 153 -17.42 6.62 14.74
CA GLN A 153 -17.45 5.18 14.98
C GLN A 153 -18.57 4.43 14.25
N THR A 154 -19.59 5.13 13.76
CA THR A 154 -20.81 4.47 13.28
C THR A 154 -21.10 4.82 11.83
N PHE A 155 -21.68 3.85 11.13
CA PHE A 155 -22.23 4.03 9.80
C PHE A 155 -23.46 4.94 9.83
N SER A 156 -23.58 5.80 8.82
CA SER A 156 -24.83 6.47 8.49
C SER A 156 -24.94 6.65 6.98
N ARG A 157 -26.18 6.83 6.49
CA ARG A 157 -26.47 6.97 5.06
C ARG A 157 -27.36 8.18 4.80
N GLU A 158 -27.01 8.97 3.78
CA GLU A 158 -27.83 10.04 3.23
C GLU A 158 -27.92 9.89 1.72
N GLY A 159 -29.03 9.36 1.22
CA GLY A 159 -29.21 9.06 -0.20
C GLY A 159 -28.17 8.07 -0.73
N ASP A 160 -27.35 8.50 -1.68
CA ASP A 160 -26.25 7.69 -2.28
C ASP A 160 -24.91 7.82 -1.54
N ILE A 161 -24.88 8.48 -0.38
CA ILE A 161 -23.65 8.69 0.39
C ILE A 161 -23.73 7.93 1.72
N ALA A 162 -22.70 7.13 1.96
CA ALA A 162 -22.40 6.51 3.24
C ALA A 162 -21.33 7.31 3.99
N TYR A 163 -21.47 7.45 5.31
CA TYR A 163 -20.49 8.05 6.22
C TYR A 163 -20.10 7.01 7.27
N GLY A 164 -18.85 6.99 7.66
CA GLY A 164 -18.35 6.12 8.72
C GLY A 164 -16.90 5.70 8.51
N PRO A 165 -16.21 5.19 9.55
CA PRO A 165 -14.81 4.80 9.46
C PRO A 165 -14.62 3.61 8.51
N GLY A 166 -13.82 3.82 7.47
CA GLY A 166 -13.51 2.81 6.47
C GLY A 166 -14.53 2.66 5.34
N VAL A 167 -15.61 3.47 5.28
CA VAL A 167 -16.59 3.39 4.17
C VAL A 167 -15.94 3.63 2.80
N SER A 168 -14.84 4.39 2.77
CA SER A 168 -14.00 4.64 1.64
C SER A 168 -12.65 3.92 1.77
N ASP A 169 -12.00 4.03 2.92
CA ASP A 169 -10.64 3.57 3.17
C ASP A 169 -10.59 2.47 4.26
N MET A 170 -10.61 1.12 3.93
CA MET A 170 -11.04 0.65 2.59
C MET A 170 -12.10 -0.46 2.71
N LYS A 171 -12.99 -0.42 3.75
CA LYS A 171 -14.05 -1.43 3.93
C LYS A 171 -15.01 -1.50 2.74
N GLY A 172 -15.28 -0.34 2.09
CA GLY A 172 -16.02 -0.31 0.83
C GLY A 172 -15.35 -1.13 -0.27
N GLY A 173 -14.01 -1.07 -0.36
CA GLY A 173 -13.23 -1.88 -1.29
C GLY A 173 -13.28 -3.37 -0.96
N LEU A 174 -13.31 -3.75 0.33
CA LEU A 174 -13.47 -5.14 0.76
C LEU A 174 -14.84 -5.70 0.35
N VAL A 175 -15.90 -4.89 0.45
CA VAL A 175 -17.24 -5.24 -0.04
C VAL A 175 -17.22 -5.44 -1.55
N VAL A 176 -16.65 -4.51 -2.32
CA VAL A 176 -16.49 -4.62 -3.78
C VAL A 176 -15.80 -5.92 -4.17
N MET A 177 -14.66 -6.22 -3.54
CA MET A 177 -13.88 -7.43 -3.77
C MET A 177 -14.71 -8.69 -3.51
N LEU A 178 -15.37 -8.76 -2.37
CA LEU A 178 -16.14 -9.93 -1.97
C LEU A 178 -17.34 -10.16 -2.91
N TYR A 179 -18.08 -9.12 -3.30
CA TYR A 179 -19.22 -9.27 -4.18
C TYR A 179 -18.85 -9.58 -5.63
N ALA A 180 -17.68 -9.14 -6.09
CA ALA A 180 -17.14 -9.60 -7.36
C ALA A 180 -16.88 -11.11 -7.35
N LEU A 181 -16.32 -11.64 -6.26
CA LEU A 181 -16.09 -13.09 -6.09
C LEU A 181 -17.40 -13.87 -5.94
N LYS A 182 -18.37 -13.35 -5.16
CA LYS A 182 -19.70 -13.96 -5.03
C LYS A 182 -20.41 -14.06 -6.37
N ALA A 183 -20.35 -13.01 -7.18
CA ALA A 183 -20.91 -13.01 -8.53
C ALA A 183 -20.28 -14.08 -9.42
N LEU A 184 -18.95 -14.14 -9.48
CA LEU A 184 -18.25 -15.18 -10.24
C LEU A 184 -18.60 -16.60 -9.73
N ASN A 185 -18.72 -16.79 -8.43
CA ASN A 185 -19.10 -18.07 -7.84
C ASN A 185 -20.54 -18.46 -8.19
N HIS A 186 -21.49 -17.51 -8.15
CA HIS A 186 -22.90 -17.76 -8.45
C HIS A 186 -23.12 -18.31 -9.88
N PHE A 187 -22.31 -17.87 -10.83
CA PHE A 187 -22.36 -18.31 -12.21
C PHE A 187 -21.35 -19.43 -12.54
N GLY A 188 -20.68 -20.01 -11.55
CA GLY A 188 -19.69 -21.08 -11.76
C GLY A 188 -18.37 -20.63 -12.39
N GLU A 189 -18.16 -19.32 -12.54
CA GLU A 189 -16.96 -18.73 -13.16
C GLU A 189 -15.77 -18.59 -12.18
N LEU A 190 -15.94 -18.92 -10.90
CA LEU A 190 -14.88 -18.84 -9.90
C LEU A 190 -14.07 -20.15 -9.78
N GLU A 191 -14.63 -21.27 -10.17
CA GLU A 191 -14.08 -22.62 -9.88
C GLU A 191 -12.65 -22.82 -10.40
N ASP A 192 -12.40 -22.35 -11.63
CA ASP A 192 -11.13 -22.60 -12.32
C ASP A 192 -10.11 -21.45 -12.15
N LYS A 193 -10.38 -20.46 -11.31
CA LYS A 193 -9.50 -19.31 -11.19
C LYS A 193 -8.47 -19.45 -10.08
N ALA A 194 -7.21 -19.21 -10.42
CA ALA A 194 -6.11 -19.13 -9.46
C ALA A 194 -6.09 -17.75 -8.80
N ILE A 195 -6.65 -17.64 -7.59
CA ILE A 195 -6.77 -16.38 -6.86
C ILE A 195 -6.21 -16.53 -5.44
N SER A 196 -5.41 -15.55 -5.02
CA SER A 196 -5.05 -15.35 -3.63
C SER A 196 -5.55 -14.01 -3.15
N ILE A 197 -6.03 -13.95 -1.91
CA ILE A 197 -6.52 -12.75 -1.24
C ILE A 197 -5.68 -12.55 0.00
N LEU A 198 -5.04 -11.40 0.11
CA LEU A 198 -4.31 -10.99 1.29
C LEU A 198 -5.05 -9.82 1.96
N LEU A 199 -5.59 -10.07 3.15
CA LEU A 199 -6.17 -9.04 4.01
C LEU A 199 -5.19 -8.74 5.13
N ASN A 200 -4.63 -7.53 5.14
CA ASN A 200 -3.71 -7.12 6.18
C ASN A 200 -4.38 -6.26 7.26
N SER A 201 -3.69 -6.10 8.38
CA SER A 201 -4.18 -5.46 9.59
C SER A 201 -3.36 -4.23 9.99
N ASP A 202 -2.46 -3.75 9.12
CA ASP A 202 -1.49 -2.72 9.47
C ASP A 202 -1.12 -1.79 8.30
N GLU A 203 -2.01 -1.64 7.32
CA GLU A 203 -1.79 -0.76 6.17
C GLU A 203 -1.64 0.69 6.62
N GLU A 204 -2.50 1.15 7.51
CA GLU A 204 -2.59 2.52 8.00
C GLU A 204 -1.36 3.00 8.78
N VAL A 205 -0.55 2.06 9.23
CA VAL A 205 0.75 2.34 9.90
C VAL A 205 1.96 1.98 9.04
N GLY A 206 1.73 1.65 7.76
CA GLY A 206 2.78 1.45 6.75
C GLY A 206 3.10 0.00 6.42
N SER A 207 2.21 -0.95 6.72
CA SER A 207 2.39 -2.39 6.45
C SER A 207 3.69 -2.95 6.99
N LEU A 208 4.11 -2.48 8.18
CA LEU A 208 5.40 -2.85 8.76
C LEU A 208 5.52 -4.34 9.05
N SER A 209 4.40 -4.96 9.45
CA SER A 209 4.29 -6.39 9.72
C SER A 209 3.93 -7.19 8.48
N SER A 210 2.95 -6.71 7.70
CA SER A 210 2.42 -7.43 6.53
C SER A 210 3.31 -7.36 5.30
N ARG A 211 4.21 -6.38 5.17
CA ARG A 211 5.10 -6.18 4.02
C ARG A 211 5.74 -7.47 3.51
N LYS A 212 6.32 -8.26 4.40
CA LYS A 212 6.96 -9.54 4.07
C LYS A 212 6.02 -10.51 3.36
N TYR A 213 4.75 -10.53 3.76
CA TYR A 213 3.72 -11.38 3.16
C TYR A 213 3.24 -10.82 1.83
N VAL A 214 3.06 -9.48 1.73
CA VAL A 214 2.70 -8.80 0.47
C VAL A 214 3.76 -9.09 -0.60
N GLU A 215 5.04 -8.87 -0.29
CA GLU A 215 6.16 -9.10 -1.22
C GLU A 215 6.29 -10.58 -1.61
N GLN A 216 6.12 -11.51 -0.65
CA GLN A 216 6.15 -12.95 -0.92
C GLN A 216 5.01 -13.38 -1.85
N GLN A 217 3.79 -12.90 -1.62
CA GLN A 217 2.66 -13.23 -2.48
C GLN A 217 2.81 -12.58 -3.85
N ALA A 218 3.26 -11.34 -3.93
CA ALA A 218 3.49 -10.65 -5.19
C ALA A 218 4.44 -11.41 -6.12
N ALA A 219 5.49 -12.02 -5.57
CA ALA A 219 6.44 -12.83 -6.35
C ALA A 219 5.86 -14.13 -6.92
N LEU A 220 4.68 -14.56 -6.46
CA LEU A 220 4.02 -15.81 -6.87
C LEU A 220 2.89 -15.61 -7.88
N HIS A 221 2.54 -14.35 -8.20
CA HIS A 221 1.36 -14.01 -8.99
C HIS A 221 1.72 -13.30 -10.30
N ASP A 222 0.74 -13.20 -11.19
CA ASP A 222 0.92 -12.59 -12.51
C ASP A 222 0.34 -11.16 -12.57
N TYR A 223 -0.69 -10.87 -11.75
CA TYR A 223 -1.30 -9.55 -11.61
C TYR A 223 -1.70 -9.27 -10.16
N GLY A 224 -1.50 -8.01 -9.72
CA GLY A 224 -1.96 -7.48 -8.45
C GLY A 224 -3.20 -6.58 -8.62
N LEU A 225 -4.20 -6.76 -7.76
CA LEU A 225 -5.45 -6.00 -7.74
C LEU A 225 -5.66 -5.43 -6.33
N VAL A 226 -5.51 -4.12 -6.17
CA VAL A 226 -5.60 -3.44 -4.88
C VAL A 226 -6.92 -2.67 -4.78
N TYR A 227 -7.68 -2.95 -3.73
CA TYR A 227 -9.05 -2.45 -3.57
C TYR A 227 -9.15 -1.18 -2.72
N GLU A 228 -8.12 -0.35 -2.80
CA GLU A 228 -8.12 1.00 -2.24
C GLU A 228 -9.20 1.90 -2.83
N SER A 229 -9.55 2.95 -2.10
CA SER A 229 -10.51 3.95 -2.57
C SER A 229 -10.13 4.54 -3.92
N SER A 230 -11.12 4.71 -4.78
CA SER A 230 -10.90 5.24 -6.13
C SER A 230 -10.91 6.76 -6.20
N GLY A 231 -11.55 7.45 -5.29
CA GLY A 231 -11.68 8.91 -5.25
C GLY A 231 -12.05 9.57 -6.59
N ASN A 232 -13.32 9.88 -6.82
CA ASN A 232 -13.83 10.46 -8.07
C ASN A 232 -13.58 9.59 -9.33
N ASN A 233 -13.87 8.30 -9.28
CA ASN A 233 -13.71 7.34 -10.37
C ASN A 233 -12.28 7.27 -10.95
N ARG A 234 -11.26 7.50 -10.13
CA ARG A 234 -9.86 7.45 -10.56
C ARG A 234 -9.23 6.09 -10.31
N LEU A 235 -8.33 5.70 -11.20
CA LEU A 235 -7.38 4.62 -11.00
C LEU A 235 -6.00 5.23 -10.78
N THR A 236 -5.25 4.75 -9.78
CA THR A 236 -3.96 5.32 -9.42
C THR A 236 -2.84 4.61 -10.18
N ARG A 237 -2.18 5.36 -11.07
CA ARG A 237 -1.09 4.87 -11.92
C ARG A 237 0.24 4.85 -11.17
N ALA A 238 0.58 5.94 -10.48
CA ALA A 238 1.83 6.11 -9.75
C ALA A 238 1.60 6.60 -8.33
N ARG A 239 2.52 6.27 -7.41
CA ARG A 239 2.50 6.76 -6.03
C ARG A 239 3.91 7.14 -5.59
N LYS A 240 4.02 8.17 -4.74
CA LYS A 240 5.30 8.45 -4.07
C LYS A 240 5.64 7.33 -3.09
N GLY A 241 6.94 7.12 -2.89
CA GLY A 241 7.44 6.32 -1.79
C GLY A 241 7.25 7.04 -0.45
N LEU A 242 7.11 6.26 0.61
CA LEU A 242 6.90 6.73 1.97
C LEU A 242 8.00 6.23 2.89
N GLY A 243 8.54 7.17 3.67
CA GLY A 243 9.43 6.90 4.78
C GLY A 243 8.92 7.55 6.05
N GLN A 244 9.26 6.97 7.17
CA GLN A 244 8.97 7.53 8.49
C GLN A 244 10.15 7.35 9.40
N ALA A 245 10.27 8.25 10.37
CA ALA A 245 11.27 8.13 11.42
C ALA A 245 10.69 8.56 12.77
N ARG A 246 11.19 7.93 13.82
CA ARG A 246 11.04 8.37 15.20
C ARG A 246 12.41 8.66 15.76
N PHE A 247 12.60 9.87 16.22
CA PHE A 247 13.86 10.38 16.70
C PHE A 247 13.75 10.75 18.19
N VAL A 248 14.64 10.24 19.01
CA VAL A 248 14.69 10.50 20.43
C VAL A 248 16.06 11.06 20.81
N VAL A 249 16.06 12.18 21.52
CA VAL A 249 17.23 12.79 22.12
C VAL A 249 17.15 12.63 23.64
N ASN A 250 18.14 12.01 24.24
CA ASN A 250 18.29 11.90 25.67
C ASN A 250 19.34 12.90 26.17
N GLY A 251 19.02 13.66 27.17
CA GLY A 251 19.86 14.65 27.83
C GLY A 251 19.97 14.39 29.34
N ARG A 252 20.17 15.48 30.09
CA ARG A 252 20.27 15.42 31.55
C ARG A 252 19.45 16.52 32.21
N ALA A 253 18.54 16.12 33.12
CA ALA A 253 17.77 17.05 33.91
C ALA A 253 18.65 17.88 34.87
N SER A 254 18.27 19.11 35.08
CA SER A 254 18.79 19.97 36.14
C SER A 254 17.82 21.12 36.43
N HIS A 255 17.99 21.77 37.58
CA HIS A 255 17.20 22.96 37.90
C HIS A 255 17.58 24.13 37.00
N ALA A 256 16.62 24.68 36.27
CA ALA A 256 16.87 25.66 35.19
C ALA A 256 17.48 27.00 35.71
N GLY A 257 17.25 27.38 36.99
CA GLY A 257 17.84 28.59 37.62
C GLY A 257 19.10 28.31 38.40
N GLY A 258 19.11 27.26 39.25
CA GLY A 258 20.20 27.01 40.20
C GLY A 258 21.34 26.13 39.70
N ALA A 259 21.09 25.31 38.69
CA ALA A 259 22.05 24.32 38.19
C ALA A 259 22.01 24.16 36.66
N HIS A 260 21.61 25.18 35.90
CA HIS A 260 21.41 25.13 34.47
C HIS A 260 22.61 24.58 33.70
N GLN A 261 23.84 24.97 34.07
CA GLN A 261 25.07 24.49 33.40
C GLN A 261 25.32 22.99 33.54
N GLN A 262 24.73 22.37 34.57
CA GLN A 262 24.84 20.92 34.78
C GLN A 262 23.88 20.13 33.92
N GLY A 263 22.83 20.76 33.37
CA GLY A 263 21.85 20.14 32.47
C GLY A 263 22.35 19.97 31.04
N ARG A 264 21.70 19.06 30.32
CA ARG A 264 21.82 18.90 28.87
C ARG A 264 20.43 18.85 28.29
N SER A 265 20.01 19.90 27.59
CA SER A 265 18.67 20.05 27.12
C SER A 265 18.45 19.23 25.83
N ALA A 266 17.67 18.17 25.96
CA ALA A 266 17.23 17.36 24.79
C ALA A 266 16.37 18.18 23.81
N ILE A 267 15.49 19.05 24.35
CA ILE A 267 14.68 19.95 23.49
C ILE A 267 15.57 20.88 22.65
N LYS A 268 16.61 21.47 23.24
CA LYS A 268 17.53 22.35 22.52
C LYS A 268 18.23 21.62 21.38
N GLU A 269 18.74 20.43 21.64
CA GLU A 269 19.40 19.59 20.65
C GLU A 269 18.43 19.16 19.53
N LEU A 270 17.25 18.70 19.91
CA LEU A 270 16.22 18.29 18.95
C LEU A 270 15.78 19.45 18.05
N ALA A 271 15.65 20.67 18.60
CA ALA A 271 15.29 21.86 17.82
C ALA A 271 16.29 22.14 16.68
N TYR A 272 17.61 22.01 16.91
CA TYR A 272 18.61 22.14 15.86
C TYR A 272 18.49 21.06 14.79
N LYS A 273 18.16 19.83 15.19
CA LYS A 273 17.96 18.71 14.27
C LYS A 273 16.71 18.89 13.42
N ILE A 274 15.60 19.32 14.02
CA ILE A 274 14.33 19.58 13.33
C ILE A 274 14.53 20.57 12.19
N VAL A 275 15.20 21.71 12.44
CA VAL A 275 15.43 22.71 11.39
C VAL A 275 16.18 22.11 10.20
N GLN A 276 17.15 21.23 10.44
CA GLN A 276 17.90 20.58 9.36
C GLN A 276 17.07 19.54 8.62
N ILE A 277 16.20 18.79 9.33
CA ILE A 277 15.30 17.79 8.74
C ILE A 277 14.27 18.47 7.85
N GLU A 278 13.59 19.52 8.32
CA GLU A 278 12.61 20.30 7.55
C GLU A 278 13.23 20.91 6.28
N ASN A 279 14.50 21.38 6.37
CA ASN A 279 15.23 21.93 5.22
C ASN A 279 15.59 20.89 4.14
N MET A 280 15.30 19.59 4.35
CA MET A 280 15.47 18.56 3.32
C MET A 280 14.32 18.54 2.32
N THR A 281 13.23 19.27 2.58
CA THR A 281 12.12 19.41 1.62
C THR A 281 12.63 20.10 0.34
N ASP A 282 12.41 19.45 -0.79
CA ASP A 282 12.73 19.96 -2.12
C ASP A 282 11.53 19.75 -3.05
N TYR A 283 10.79 20.80 -3.29
CA TYR A 283 9.61 20.77 -4.15
C TYR A 283 9.93 20.55 -5.64
N GLU A 284 11.15 20.89 -6.08
CA GLU A 284 11.58 20.67 -7.46
C GLU A 284 11.77 19.18 -7.74
N SER A 285 12.44 18.47 -6.87
CA SER A 285 12.62 17.02 -6.97
C SER A 285 11.40 16.23 -6.50
N GLY A 286 10.41 16.91 -5.89
CA GLY A 286 9.19 16.30 -5.34
C GLY A 286 9.37 15.60 -4.00
N VAL A 287 10.55 15.71 -3.36
CA VAL A 287 10.79 15.20 -2.00
C VAL A 287 10.17 16.14 -0.98
N THR A 288 9.41 15.59 -0.04
CA THR A 288 8.89 16.37 1.11
C THR A 288 9.19 15.65 2.41
N VAL A 289 9.66 16.42 3.40
CA VAL A 289 9.94 15.97 4.75
C VAL A 289 9.12 16.84 5.70
N ASN A 290 8.46 16.21 6.67
CA ASN A 290 7.61 16.90 7.62
C ASN A 290 7.82 16.34 9.03
N VAL A 291 8.16 17.20 9.98
CA VAL A 291 8.16 16.86 11.41
C VAL A 291 6.76 17.13 11.96
N GLY A 292 5.91 16.10 11.94
CA GLY A 292 4.49 16.23 12.26
C GLY A 292 4.16 16.27 13.76
N VAL A 293 5.03 15.68 14.61
CA VAL A 293 4.82 15.61 16.06
C VAL A 293 6.11 15.85 16.79
N ILE A 294 6.05 16.61 17.88
CA ILE A 294 7.15 16.84 18.82
C ILE A 294 6.61 16.68 20.24
N ASN A 295 7.35 15.93 21.09
CA ASN A 295 7.11 15.82 22.51
C ASN A 295 8.42 16.02 23.28
N GLY A 296 8.38 16.48 24.53
CA GLY A 296 9.57 16.53 25.36
C GLY A 296 9.49 17.43 26.58
N GLY A 297 10.41 17.21 27.51
CA GLY A 297 10.52 17.91 28.77
C GLY A 297 9.50 17.44 29.81
N GLU A 298 9.67 17.88 31.04
CA GLU A 298 8.83 17.52 32.20
C GLU A 298 8.18 18.74 32.84
N ALA A 299 8.95 19.82 33.01
CA ALA A 299 8.49 21.06 33.63
C ALA A 299 9.27 22.27 33.11
N ARG A 300 8.64 23.47 33.13
CA ARG A 300 9.23 24.72 32.64
C ARG A 300 10.53 25.13 33.37
N ASN A 301 10.73 24.68 34.61
CA ASN A 301 11.88 25.01 35.46
C ASN A 301 12.91 23.87 35.56
N THR A 302 12.80 22.87 34.68
CA THR A 302 13.71 21.73 34.54
C THR A 302 14.33 21.73 33.16
N VAL A 303 15.65 21.57 33.03
CA VAL A 303 16.30 21.30 31.74
C VAL A 303 15.80 19.96 31.24
N ALA A 304 15.29 19.92 30.04
CA ALA A 304 14.58 18.75 29.44
C ALA A 304 15.52 17.53 29.32
N PRO A 305 15.24 16.42 29.99
CA PRO A 305 16.08 15.22 29.90
C PRO A 305 15.78 14.35 28.68
N CYS A 306 14.63 14.53 28.06
CA CYS A 306 14.25 13.79 26.84
C CYS A 306 13.39 14.66 25.95
N ALA A 307 13.52 14.43 24.63
CA ALA A 307 12.65 14.98 23.61
C ALA A 307 12.60 14.06 22.39
N GLU A 308 11.45 13.99 21.72
CA GLU A 308 11.24 13.14 20.55
C GLU A 308 10.50 13.86 19.43
N ALA A 309 10.70 13.38 18.19
CA ALA A 309 10.01 13.85 16.99
C ALA A 309 9.59 12.68 16.11
N LEU A 310 8.41 12.82 15.49
CA LEU A 310 7.92 11.93 14.45
C LEU A 310 7.98 12.62 13.10
N VAL A 311 8.56 11.94 12.10
CA VAL A 311 8.88 12.49 10.79
C VAL A 311 8.28 11.64 9.70
N ASP A 312 7.63 12.30 8.73
CA ASP A 312 7.15 11.73 7.46
C ASP A 312 8.07 12.16 6.31
N LEU A 313 8.31 11.24 5.38
CA LEU A 313 9.06 11.47 4.15
C LEU A 313 8.25 10.97 2.97
N ARG A 314 8.15 11.81 1.92
CA ARG A 314 7.60 11.43 0.62
C ARG A 314 8.66 11.64 -0.46
N TYR A 315 8.81 10.65 -1.36
CA TYR A 315 9.85 10.70 -2.40
C TYR A 315 9.38 10.01 -3.69
N PRO A 316 9.61 10.63 -4.87
CA PRO A 316 9.24 10.03 -6.16
C PRO A 316 10.09 8.84 -6.58
N GLU A 317 11.41 8.86 -6.27
CA GLU A 317 12.39 7.91 -6.77
C GLU A 317 13.06 7.15 -5.63
N PRO A 318 13.34 5.83 -5.76
CA PRO A 318 13.90 5.02 -4.68
C PRO A 318 15.20 5.58 -4.09
N GLN A 319 16.09 6.12 -4.93
CA GLN A 319 17.37 6.67 -4.49
C GLN A 319 17.20 7.86 -3.56
N GLN A 320 16.18 8.71 -3.80
CA GLN A 320 15.89 9.87 -2.93
C GLN A 320 15.52 9.44 -1.50
N GLY A 321 14.77 8.33 -1.36
CA GLY A 321 14.48 7.76 -0.04
C GLY A 321 15.73 7.30 0.70
N LEU A 322 16.63 6.60 0.00
CA LEU A 322 17.92 6.14 0.57
C LEU A 322 18.81 7.33 0.98
N ASP A 323 18.89 8.35 0.13
CA ASP A 323 19.67 9.55 0.40
C ASP A 323 19.10 10.33 1.60
N ALA A 324 17.76 10.39 1.72
CA ALA A 324 17.10 11.02 2.86
C ALA A 324 17.40 10.29 4.18
N VAL A 325 17.31 8.96 4.21
CA VAL A 325 17.65 8.17 5.41
C VAL A 325 19.12 8.38 5.79
N LYS A 326 20.03 8.32 4.84
CA LYS A 326 21.45 8.61 5.09
C LYS A 326 21.66 10.00 5.69
N ARG A 327 20.94 11.01 5.17
CA ARG A 327 21.04 12.38 5.71
C ARG A 327 20.46 12.47 7.11
N TRP A 328 19.39 11.76 7.42
CA TRP A 328 18.84 11.64 8.77
C TRP A 328 19.88 11.06 9.73
N GLU A 329 20.55 9.97 9.37
CA GLU A 329 21.60 9.36 10.18
C GLU A 329 22.74 10.35 10.48
N GLU A 330 23.18 11.14 9.50
CA GLU A 330 24.19 12.19 9.68
C GLU A 330 23.72 13.28 10.66
N ILE A 331 22.48 13.76 10.50
CA ILE A 331 21.89 14.78 11.39
C ILE A 331 21.76 14.23 12.79
N PHE A 332 21.29 12.99 12.95
CA PHE A 332 21.08 12.38 14.27
C PHE A 332 22.39 11.96 14.93
N GLY A 333 23.37 11.52 14.17
CA GLY A 333 24.70 11.19 14.69
C GLY A 333 25.54 12.39 15.15
N SER A 334 25.14 13.62 14.76
CA SER A 334 25.85 14.86 15.10
C SER A 334 25.26 15.50 16.39
N VAL A 335 26.07 16.19 17.16
CA VAL A 335 25.68 17.03 18.31
C VAL A 335 25.85 18.50 17.97
N TYR A 336 24.80 19.30 18.09
CA TYR A 336 24.77 20.70 17.66
C TYR A 336 24.75 21.71 18.80
N SER A 337 24.22 21.33 19.94
CA SER A 337 23.96 22.26 21.05
C SER A 337 25.07 22.31 22.15
N TYR A 338 25.97 21.30 22.16
CA TYR A 338 27.02 21.14 23.17
C TYR A 338 28.31 20.64 22.52
N PRO A 339 29.50 20.89 23.12
CA PRO A 339 30.75 20.29 22.64
C PRO A 339 30.64 18.75 22.59
N VAL A 340 31.21 18.13 21.56
CA VAL A 340 31.19 16.68 21.33
C VAL A 340 31.73 15.89 22.55
N ASP A 341 32.69 16.45 23.28
CA ASP A 341 33.33 15.80 24.43
C ASP A 341 32.47 15.79 25.72
N SER A 342 31.25 16.38 25.69
CA SER A 342 30.42 16.45 26.91
C SER A 342 29.81 15.11 27.31
N GLY A 343 29.78 14.12 26.41
CA GLY A 343 29.41 12.71 26.67
C GLY A 343 27.98 12.44 27.21
N GLU A 344 27.12 13.45 27.24
CA GLU A 344 25.90 13.45 28.08
C GLU A 344 24.61 13.68 27.24
N LEU A 345 24.72 13.73 25.91
CA LEU A 345 23.61 13.65 24.98
C LEU A 345 23.74 12.37 24.23
N SER A 346 22.68 11.60 24.15
CA SER A 346 22.58 10.45 23.28
C SER A 346 21.34 10.58 22.39
N THR A 347 21.43 10.01 21.22
CA THR A 347 20.32 9.95 20.25
C THR A 347 19.98 8.50 20.00
N ASN A 348 18.69 8.23 19.87
CA ASN A 348 18.18 6.95 19.40
C ASN A 348 17.19 7.22 18.29
N SER A 349 17.19 6.38 17.26
CA SER A 349 16.29 6.56 16.12
C SER A 349 15.77 5.22 15.62
N TRP A 350 14.56 5.26 15.13
CA TRP A 350 13.97 4.23 14.31
C TRP A 350 13.57 4.86 12.98
N THR A 351 13.91 4.21 11.88
CA THR A 351 13.64 4.69 10.53
C THR A 351 13.13 3.55 9.67
N SER A 352 12.20 3.84 8.78
CA SER A 352 11.70 2.86 7.81
C SER A 352 11.34 3.56 6.50
N LEU A 353 11.83 3.02 5.38
CA LEU A 353 11.27 3.25 4.05
C LEU A 353 10.22 2.15 3.81
N HIS A 354 9.07 2.30 4.45
CA HIS A 354 8.07 1.26 4.53
C HIS A 354 7.32 1.03 3.22
N ARG A 355 7.24 2.04 2.33
CA ARG A 355 6.69 1.89 0.98
C ARG A 355 7.66 2.46 -0.06
N PRO A 356 8.11 1.65 -1.03
CA PRO A 356 8.79 2.16 -2.22
C PRO A 356 7.83 2.97 -3.09
N PRO A 357 8.31 3.83 -4.00
CA PRO A 357 7.43 4.45 -4.99
C PRO A 357 6.78 3.38 -5.89
N LYS A 358 5.50 3.56 -6.21
CA LYS A 358 4.84 2.78 -7.28
C LYS A 358 5.18 3.41 -8.62
N ILE A 359 6.25 2.92 -9.24
CA ILE A 359 6.73 3.41 -10.54
C ILE A 359 5.99 2.66 -11.64
N PRO A 360 5.34 3.36 -12.61
CA PRO A 360 4.68 2.71 -13.73
C PRO A 360 5.65 1.88 -14.57
N THR A 361 5.18 0.72 -15.00
CA THR A 361 5.86 -0.16 -15.96
C THR A 361 4.98 -0.34 -17.19
N GLU A 362 5.55 -0.80 -18.31
CA GLU A 362 4.78 -1.11 -19.50
C GLU A 362 3.62 -2.07 -19.22
N GLN A 363 3.86 -3.10 -18.39
CA GLN A 363 2.86 -4.09 -18.01
C GLN A 363 1.77 -3.51 -17.11
N SER A 364 2.11 -2.65 -16.15
CA SER A 364 1.12 -1.97 -15.31
C SER A 364 0.29 -0.96 -16.09
N ASP A 365 0.89 -0.22 -17.02
CA ASP A 365 0.18 0.69 -17.91
C ASP A 365 -0.74 -0.07 -18.88
N LEU A 366 -0.32 -1.23 -19.38
CA LEU A 366 -1.15 -2.08 -20.20
C LEU A 366 -2.37 -2.62 -19.42
N LEU A 367 -2.16 -3.07 -18.17
CA LEU A 367 -3.24 -3.50 -17.27
C LEU A 367 -4.23 -2.35 -16.98
N LEU A 368 -3.72 -1.15 -16.72
CA LEU A 368 -4.50 0.06 -16.49
C LEU A 368 -5.37 0.39 -17.70
N ASN A 369 -4.79 0.41 -18.92
CA ASN A 369 -5.49 0.71 -20.16
C ASN A 369 -6.59 -0.31 -20.47
N LYS A 370 -6.32 -1.60 -20.21
CA LYS A 370 -7.31 -2.68 -20.33
C LYS A 370 -8.50 -2.46 -19.38
N THR A 371 -8.23 -2.05 -18.15
CA THR A 371 -9.27 -1.75 -17.15
C THR A 371 -10.13 -0.56 -17.57
N ILE A 372 -9.52 0.49 -18.10
CA ILE A 372 -10.25 1.65 -18.65
C ILE A 372 -11.14 1.24 -19.82
N ALA A 373 -10.65 0.37 -20.71
CA ALA A 373 -11.46 -0.16 -21.82
C ALA A 373 -12.68 -0.95 -21.32
N ILE A 374 -12.51 -1.79 -20.28
CA ILE A 374 -13.64 -2.50 -19.65
C ILE A 374 -14.60 -1.49 -19.01
N GLY A 375 -14.10 -0.47 -18.30
CA GLY A 375 -14.94 0.59 -17.72
C GLY A 375 -15.83 1.25 -18.78
N LYS A 376 -15.30 1.56 -19.97
CA LYS A 376 -16.07 2.12 -21.08
C LYS A 376 -17.18 1.17 -21.56
N LEU A 377 -16.93 -0.15 -21.61
CA LEU A 377 -17.95 -1.14 -21.96
C LEU A 377 -19.09 -1.18 -20.92
N LEU A 378 -18.80 -0.84 -19.68
CA LEU A 378 -19.75 -0.76 -18.56
C LEU A 378 -20.39 0.64 -18.43
N GLY A 379 -20.05 1.60 -19.29
CA GLY A 379 -20.52 2.98 -19.18
C GLY A 379 -19.88 3.78 -18.06
N GLN A 380 -18.74 3.32 -17.51
CA GLN A 380 -18.01 3.98 -16.44
C GLN A 380 -16.90 4.86 -17.03
N GLU A 381 -16.90 6.14 -16.66
CA GLU A 381 -15.84 7.09 -17.04
C GLU A 381 -14.70 7.03 -16.01
N LEU A 382 -13.74 6.14 -16.24
CA LEU A 382 -12.55 6.00 -15.39
C LEU A 382 -11.47 6.98 -15.84
N THR A 383 -10.89 7.69 -14.87
CA THR A 383 -9.75 8.59 -15.11
C THR A 383 -8.49 8.07 -14.43
N VAL A 384 -7.34 8.65 -14.74
CA VAL A 384 -6.04 8.24 -14.21
C VAL A 384 -5.46 9.37 -13.35
N THR A 385 -4.83 9.01 -12.24
CA THR A 385 -4.14 9.96 -11.36
C THR A 385 -2.82 9.39 -10.87
N ASP A 386 -1.91 10.29 -10.51
CA ASP A 386 -0.75 10.00 -9.68
C ASP A 386 -1.02 10.53 -8.26
N SER A 387 -0.58 9.82 -7.24
CA SER A 387 -0.89 10.12 -5.83
C SER A 387 0.38 10.31 -4.99
N GLY A 388 0.30 11.21 -4.01
CA GLY A 388 1.30 11.35 -2.95
C GLY A 388 1.13 10.35 -1.79
N GLY A 389 -0.05 9.68 -1.71
CA GLY A 389 -0.32 8.65 -0.71
C GLY A 389 0.26 7.29 -1.09
N GLY A 390 0.50 6.43 -0.10
CA GLY A 390 0.97 5.05 -0.31
C GLY A 390 -0.17 4.06 -0.29
N THR A 391 0.10 2.85 -0.79
CA THR A 391 -0.72 1.64 -0.64
C THR A 391 0.15 0.40 -0.74
N ASP A 392 -0.41 -0.76 -0.45
CA ASP A 392 0.28 -2.02 -0.68
C ASP A 392 0.58 -2.31 -2.16
N GLY A 393 -0.10 -1.63 -3.08
CA GLY A 393 0.23 -1.65 -4.50
C GLY A 393 1.63 -1.14 -4.83
N SER A 394 2.20 -0.31 -3.95
CA SER A 394 3.61 0.09 -4.05
C SER A 394 4.56 -1.08 -3.76
N LEU A 395 4.23 -1.92 -2.77
CA LEU A 395 5.04 -3.09 -2.40
C LEU A 395 5.00 -4.15 -3.49
N THR A 396 3.82 -4.45 -4.02
CA THR A 396 3.65 -5.46 -5.08
C THR A 396 4.35 -5.05 -6.36
N GLN A 397 4.21 -3.80 -6.80
CA GLN A 397 4.84 -3.33 -8.03
C GLN A 397 6.36 -3.22 -7.91
N ALA A 398 6.89 -2.89 -6.74
CA ALA A 398 8.33 -2.82 -6.50
C ALA A 398 9.05 -4.17 -6.65
N VAL A 399 8.36 -5.28 -6.41
CA VAL A 399 8.90 -6.63 -6.65
C VAL A 399 8.57 -7.18 -8.04
N GLY A 400 8.02 -6.33 -8.93
CA GLY A 400 7.83 -6.62 -10.35
C GLY A 400 6.43 -7.13 -10.73
N LEU A 401 5.47 -7.19 -9.80
CA LEU A 401 4.10 -7.58 -10.11
C LEU A 401 3.35 -6.41 -10.77
N PRO A 402 2.85 -6.52 -12.02
CA PRO A 402 1.99 -5.52 -12.61
C PRO A 402 0.74 -5.34 -11.74
N THR A 403 0.59 -4.16 -11.15
CA THR A 403 -0.43 -3.91 -10.13
C THR A 403 -1.38 -2.78 -10.52
N LEU A 404 -2.67 -3.11 -10.55
CA LEU A 404 -3.76 -2.14 -10.65
C LEU A 404 -4.17 -1.70 -9.24
N ASP A 405 -4.36 -0.39 -9.08
CA ASP A 405 -4.63 0.22 -7.79
C ASP A 405 -5.88 1.10 -7.85
N SER A 406 -6.56 1.27 -6.72
CA SER A 406 -7.80 2.02 -6.56
C SER A 406 -9.02 1.36 -7.26
N LEU A 407 -9.14 0.03 -7.09
CA LEU A 407 -10.31 -0.73 -7.57
C LEU A 407 -11.51 -0.65 -6.60
N GLY A 408 -11.33 -0.14 -5.40
CA GLY A 408 -12.38 -0.05 -4.39
C GLY A 408 -13.45 0.99 -4.69
N SER A 409 -14.34 1.19 -3.73
CA SER A 409 -15.45 2.14 -3.84
C SER A 409 -14.98 3.58 -4.01
N ASP A 410 -15.81 4.40 -4.64
CA ASP A 410 -15.55 5.82 -4.80
C ASP A 410 -15.89 6.57 -3.50
N GLY A 411 -14.96 7.39 -3.02
CA GLY A 411 -15.17 8.13 -1.80
C GLY A 411 -14.18 9.27 -1.61
N THR A 412 -14.38 10.03 -0.55
CA THR A 412 -13.54 11.18 -0.19
C THR A 412 -13.44 11.34 1.32
N GLY A 413 -12.52 12.17 1.77
CA GLY A 413 -12.39 12.51 3.19
C GLY A 413 -11.72 11.44 4.04
N ALA A 414 -11.07 10.43 3.44
CA ALA A 414 -10.26 9.44 4.17
C ALA A 414 -9.36 10.13 5.21
N HIS A 415 -9.06 9.43 6.32
CA HIS A 415 -8.30 9.95 7.46
C HIS A 415 -8.93 11.16 8.16
N SER A 416 -10.22 11.42 7.95
CA SER A 416 -10.94 12.48 8.66
C SER A 416 -12.35 12.06 9.05
N LYS A 417 -12.95 12.76 10.03
CA LYS A 417 -14.36 12.57 10.44
C LYS A 417 -15.37 12.95 9.35
N ARG A 418 -14.92 13.27 8.14
CA ARG A 418 -15.73 13.57 6.95
C ARG A 418 -15.61 12.46 5.90
N GLU A 419 -15.06 11.32 6.29
CA GLU A 419 -14.97 10.17 5.39
C GLU A 419 -16.35 9.76 4.91
N GLN A 420 -16.46 9.66 3.59
CA GLN A 420 -17.70 9.29 2.91
C GLN A 420 -17.41 8.44 1.68
N GLY A 421 -18.32 7.50 1.40
CA GLY A 421 -18.30 6.65 0.22
C GLY A 421 -19.59 6.78 -0.59
N ARG A 422 -19.48 6.71 -1.92
CA ARG A 422 -20.64 6.69 -2.81
C ARG A 422 -21.15 5.25 -2.93
N ILE A 423 -22.39 5.02 -2.49
CA ILE A 423 -23.01 3.68 -2.39
C ILE A 423 -23.11 3.02 -3.76
N SER A 424 -23.62 3.72 -4.77
CA SER A 424 -23.73 3.21 -6.14
C SER A 424 -22.41 2.74 -6.72
N SER A 425 -21.28 3.29 -6.24
CA SER A 425 -19.94 2.85 -6.67
C SER A 425 -19.57 1.44 -6.20
N LEU A 426 -20.20 0.92 -5.15
CA LEU A 426 -20.00 -0.47 -4.73
C LEU A 426 -20.37 -1.41 -5.88
N VAL A 427 -21.55 -1.21 -6.45
CA VAL A 427 -22.04 -1.98 -7.61
C VAL A 427 -21.14 -1.76 -8.83
N GLU A 428 -20.91 -0.50 -9.20
CA GLU A 428 -20.08 -0.14 -10.35
C GLU A 428 -18.70 -0.81 -10.32
N ARG A 429 -18.04 -0.76 -9.17
CA ARG A 429 -16.70 -1.32 -8.99
C ARG A 429 -16.68 -2.85 -8.90
N ALA A 430 -17.71 -3.45 -8.34
CA ALA A 430 -17.87 -4.91 -8.35
C ALA A 430 -18.12 -5.41 -9.77
N GLN A 431 -18.94 -4.75 -10.59
CA GLN A 431 -19.14 -5.05 -12.02
C GLN A 431 -17.83 -4.95 -12.80
N LEU A 432 -17.04 -3.87 -12.58
CA LEU A 432 -15.72 -3.71 -13.18
C LEU A 432 -14.79 -4.87 -12.81
N SER A 433 -14.74 -5.22 -11.52
CA SER A 433 -13.89 -6.28 -10.99
C SER A 433 -14.27 -7.65 -11.54
N VAL A 434 -15.56 -7.97 -11.68
CA VAL A 434 -16.05 -9.23 -12.27
C VAL A 434 -15.50 -9.42 -13.68
N VAL A 435 -15.68 -8.42 -14.56
CA VAL A 435 -15.24 -8.50 -15.95
C VAL A 435 -13.72 -8.55 -16.02
N LEU A 436 -13.04 -7.74 -15.22
CA LEU A 436 -11.58 -7.70 -15.19
C LEU A 436 -10.99 -9.04 -14.74
N ILE A 437 -11.44 -9.61 -13.60
CA ILE A 437 -10.97 -10.91 -13.10
C ILE A 437 -11.24 -12.01 -14.12
N GLY A 438 -12.46 -12.06 -14.66
CA GLY A 438 -12.86 -13.07 -15.65
C GLY A 438 -11.97 -13.06 -16.89
N ARG A 439 -11.64 -11.88 -17.40
CA ARG A 439 -10.82 -11.71 -18.61
C ARG A 439 -9.32 -11.88 -18.35
N LEU A 440 -8.81 -11.45 -17.17
CA LEU A 440 -7.40 -11.64 -16.82
C LEU A 440 -7.07 -13.11 -16.59
N ALA A 441 -7.90 -13.83 -15.85
CA ALA A 441 -7.66 -15.24 -15.53
C ALA A 441 -7.64 -16.15 -16.79
N LYS A 442 -8.39 -15.81 -17.84
CA LYS A 442 -8.43 -16.57 -19.10
C LYS A 442 -7.25 -16.28 -20.05
N GLN A 443 -6.32 -15.39 -19.68
CA GLN A 443 -5.14 -15.12 -20.51
C GLN A 443 -4.17 -16.32 -20.45
N PRO A 444 -3.55 -16.70 -21.58
CA PRO A 444 -2.59 -17.79 -21.62
C PRO A 444 -1.27 -17.47 -20.89
#